data_41d11af37773bd7a04a36167d3d7c2aa
#
_entry.id   41d11af37773bd7a04a36167d3d7c2aa
#
_cell.length_a   1.000
_cell.length_b   1.000
_cell.length_c   1.000
_cell.angle_alpha   90.00
_cell.angle_beta   90.00
_cell.angle_gamma   90.00
#
_symmetry.space_group_name_H-M   'P 1'
#
loop_
_entity.id
_entity.type
_entity.pdbx_description
1 polymer ?
#
loop_
_entity_poly.entity_id
_entity_poly.type
_entity_poly.pdbx_seq_one_letter_code
_entity_poly.pdbx_strand_id
1 'polypeptide(L)'
;MKEAATFPEKRLDAYPEKNFAENEEGYRKKKWNRRKITIVLLIVATGFLTAVCIGGFFCKEAAQVTDFSRKNLPPCLSYPFGTDWLGRDMFARTVRGLSISIIIGVCAATFSAVMAFILGVVSATMGKTADAVVTWFIDLVMGIPHMLLLILICVACGRGLKGVILGVALTHWTSLARLIRGEVLQLKEQIYIKTVKKLGKSNLYIAMKHMVPHLLPQFIVGLVLLFPHAILHESSITFLGFGLSNEQPAIGIILSEAMKYLVTGKWWLALFPGIMLILTVVCFFTMGENLRMLLDPASVHE
;
A
#
# COMPACT_ATOMS: atom_id res chain seq x y z
N MET A 1 -47.33 -13.99 -61.51
CA MET A 1 -47.66 -14.99 -60.48
C MET A 1 -46.42 -15.15 -59.61
N LYS A 2 -46.46 -14.53 -58.44
CA LYS A 2 -45.48 -14.77 -57.35
C LYS A 2 -46.31 -14.98 -56.11
N GLU A 3 -46.26 -16.18 -55.56
CA GLU A 3 -46.87 -16.56 -54.29
C GLU A 3 -46.21 -15.80 -53.14
N ALA A 4 -47.03 -15.13 -52.38
CA ALA A 4 -46.64 -14.53 -51.13
C ALA A 4 -46.64 -15.61 -50.04
N ALA A 5 -45.48 -15.92 -49.50
CA ALA A 5 -45.33 -16.79 -48.34
C ALA A 5 -45.86 -16.07 -47.09
N THR A 6 -46.97 -16.57 -46.58
CA THR A 6 -47.55 -16.18 -45.29
C THR A 6 -46.74 -16.81 -44.16
N PHE A 7 -46.07 -15.97 -43.34
CA PHE A 7 -45.47 -16.38 -42.08
C PHE A 7 -46.57 -16.63 -41.03
N PRO A 8 -46.53 -17.72 -40.29
CA PRO A 8 -47.47 -17.99 -39.22
C PRO A 8 -47.22 -17.01 -38.06
N GLU A 9 -48.22 -16.28 -37.65
CA GLU A 9 -48.32 -15.46 -36.45
C GLU A 9 -48.18 -16.37 -35.24
N LYS A 10 -46.98 -16.46 -34.67
CA LYS A 10 -46.73 -17.14 -33.39
C LYS A 10 -47.34 -16.28 -32.28
N ARG A 11 -48.38 -16.77 -31.64
CA ARG A 11 -49.00 -16.18 -30.44
C ARG A 11 -47.96 -15.88 -29.39
N LEU A 12 -47.83 -14.61 -29.05
CA LEU A 12 -47.09 -14.06 -27.91
C LEU A 12 -47.97 -14.17 -26.64
N ASP A 13 -48.45 -15.39 -26.33
CA ASP A 13 -49.25 -15.62 -25.15
C ASP A 13 -48.41 -16.37 -24.11
N ALA A 14 -48.36 -15.76 -22.93
CA ALA A 14 -47.96 -16.35 -21.67
C ALA A 14 -46.44 -16.46 -21.38
N TYR A 15 -45.80 -15.31 -21.17
CA TYR A 15 -44.82 -15.28 -20.12
C TYR A 15 -45.56 -14.91 -18.81
N PRO A 16 -45.52 -15.75 -17.78
CA PRO A 16 -46.20 -15.44 -16.52
C PRO A 16 -45.48 -14.29 -15.81
N GLU A 17 -46.07 -13.10 -15.81
CA GLU A 17 -45.60 -11.90 -15.09
C GLU A 17 -45.31 -12.14 -13.58
N LYS A 18 -45.88 -13.19 -13.00
CA LYS A 18 -45.66 -13.55 -11.60
C LYS A 18 -44.21 -13.94 -11.27
N ASN A 19 -43.43 -14.47 -12.22
CA ASN A 19 -42.05 -14.88 -11.94
C ASN A 19 -41.04 -13.74 -11.91
N PHE A 20 -41.38 -12.57 -12.47
CA PHE A 20 -40.51 -11.40 -12.40
C PHE A 20 -40.58 -10.69 -11.06
N ALA A 21 -41.78 -10.57 -10.46
CA ALA A 21 -41.96 -9.93 -9.17
C ALA A 21 -41.36 -10.75 -8.00
N GLU A 22 -41.48 -12.09 -8.04
CA GLU A 22 -40.87 -12.96 -7.03
C GLU A 22 -39.36 -13.01 -7.11
N ASN A 23 -38.79 -12.87 -8.31
CA ASN A 23 -37.32 -12.76 -8.49
C ASN A 23 -36.78 -11.40 -8.03
N GLU A 24 -37.53 -10.30 -8.17
CA GLU A 24 -37.12 -8.99 -7.65
C GLU A 24 -37.16 -8.93 -6.11
N GLU A 25 -38.13 -9.59 -5.46
CA GLU A 25 -38.14 -9.68 -4.00
C GLU A 25 -37.04 -10.59 -3.45
N GLY A 26 -36.67 -11.66 -4.16
CA GLY A 26 -35.54 -12.52 -3.82
C GLY A 26 -34.19 -11.81 -3.92
N TYR A 27 -34.02 -10.89 -4.86
CA TYR A 27 -32.81 -10.08 -5.05
C TYR A 27 -32.71 -8.90 -4.08
N ARG A 28 -33.79 -8.50 -3.41
CA ARG A 28 -33.78 -7.48 -2.35
C ARG A 28 -33.23 -7.95 -1.01
N LYS A 29 -32.83 -9.21 -0.87
CA LYS A 29 -32.17 -9.71 0.34
C LYS A 29 -30.81 -9.06 0.49
N LYS A 30 -30.80 -7.96 1.27
CA LYS A 30 -29.64 -7.42 1.99
C LYS A 30 -28.44 -7.03 1.10
N LYS A 31 -28.63 -6.08 0.19
CA LYS A 31 -27.50 -5.25 -0.25
C LYS A 31 -26.99 -4.51 1.00
N TRP A 32 -26.03 -5.11 1.69
CA TRP A 32 -25.24 -4.37 2.66
C TRP A 32 -24.72 -3.16 1.93
N ASN A 33 -25.00 -1.98 2.47
CA ASN A 33 -24.65 -0.72 1.85
C ASN A 33 -23.12 -0.72 1.68
N ARG A 34 -22.62 -0.95 0.46
CA ARG A 34 -21.16 -1.12 0.16
C ARG A 34 -20.36 -0.03 0.83
N ARG A 35 -20.89 1.21 0.82
CA ARG A 35 -20.28 2.37 1.48
C ARG A 35 -20.12 2.19 2.99
N LYS A 36 -21.09 1.57 3.68
CA LYS A 36 -20.97 1.29 5.13
C LYS A 36 -19.88 0.27 5.41
N ILE A 37 -19.77 -0.78 4.60
CA ILE A 37 -18.71 -1.79 4.72
C ILE A 37 -17.34 -1.13 4.51
N THR A 38 -17.19 -0.33 3.47
CA THR A 38 -15.95 0.43 3.17
C THR A 38 -15.54 1.29 4.36
N ILE A 39 -16.47 2.05 4.95
CA ILE A 39 -16.17 2.89 6.12
C ILE A 39 -15.77 2.04 7.33
N VAL A 40 -16.48 0.94 7.61
CA VAL A 40 -16.13 0.05 8.72
C VAL A 40 -14.75 -0.56 8.52
N LEU A 41 -14.42 -1.04 7.32
CA LEU A 41 -13.10 -1.59 7.01
C LEU A 41 -12.00 -0.54 7.19
N LEU A 42 -12.22 0.69 6.75
CA LEU A 42 -11.29 1.81 6.97
C LEU A 42 -11.07 2.08 8.47
N ILE A 43 -12.16 2.14 9.25
CA ILE A 43 -12.06 2.38 10.70
C ILE A 43 -11.30 1.24 11.39
N VAL A 44 -11.60 -0.02 11.06
CA VAL A 44 -10.93 -1.18 11.63
C VAL A 44 -9.45 -1.21 11.25
N ALA A 45 -9.13 -1.02 9.97
CA ALA A 45 -7.73 -1.01 9.50
C ALA A 45 -6.92 0.14 10.14
N THR A 46 -7.47 1.36 10.14
CA THR A 46 -6.82 2.53 10.77
C THR A 46 -6.68 2.32 12.27
N GLY A 47 -7.71 1.81 12.94
CA GLY A 47 -7.70 1.50 14.37
C GLY A 47 -6.61 0.48 14.73
N PHE A 48 -6.47 -0.60 13.95
CA PHE A 48 -5.42 -1.60 14.15
C PHE A 48 -4.01 -0.98 13.99
N LEU A 49 -3.76 -0.24 12.91
CA LEU A 49 -2.47 0.40 12.66
C LEU A 49 -2.11 1.41 13.76
N THR A 50 -3.09 2.21 14.18
CA THR A 50 -2.92 3.16 15.27
C THR A 50 -2.63 2.45 16.60
N ALA A 51 -3.34 1.36 16.90
CA ALA A 51 -3.12 0.55 18.08
C ALA A 51 -1.71 -0.07 18.10
N VAL A 52 -1.21 -0.55 16.96
CA VAL A 52 0.17 -1.06 16.84
C VAL A 52 1.18 0.05 17.08
N CYS A 53 1.01 1.23 16.49
CA CYS A 53 1.92 2.36 16.67
C CYS A 53 1.96 2.85 18.13
N ILE A 54 0.79 3.05 18.75
CA ILE A 54 0.66 3.49 20.13
C ILE A 54 1.17 2.39 21.09
N GLY A 55 0.74 1.13 20.87
CA GLY A 55 1.20 -0.02 21.65
C GLY A 55 2.72 -0.18 21.60
N GLY A 56 3.33 0.05 20.42
CA GLY A 56 4.78 0.03 20.27
C GLY A 56 5.52 1.10 21.09
N PHE A 57 4.88 2.24 21.32
CA PHE A 57 5.43 3.26 22.22
C PHE A 57 5.44 2.78 23.67
N PHE A 58 4.33 2.21 24.14
CA PHE A 58 4.24 1.69 25.53
C PHE A 58 5.05 0.42 25.75
N CYS A 59 5.21 -0.42 24.71
CA CYS A 59 6.01 -1.66 24.80
C CYS A 59 7.53 -1.43 24.71
N LYS A 60 8.02 -0.18 24.60
CA LYS A 60 9.44 0.12 24.37
C LYS A 60 10.36 -0.52 25.42
N GLU A 61 10.05 -0.38 26.69
CA GLU A 61 10.86 -0.95 27.79
C GLU A 61 10.67 -2.48 27.86
N ALA A 62 9.42 -2.95 27.86
CA ALA A 62 9.10 -4.38 27.94
C ALA A 62 9.73 -5.20 26.81
N ALA A 63 9.87 -4.64 25.60
CA ALA A 63 10.49 -5.27 24.46
C ALA A 63 12.01 -5.52 24.60
N GLN A 64 12.67 -4.87 25.57
CA GLN A 64 14.12 -4.93 25.79
C GLN A 64 14.51 -5.66 27.08
N VAL A 65 13.58 -5.80 28.03
CA VAL A 65 13.85 -6.50 29.30
C VAL A 65 14.24 -7.94 29.04
N THR A 66 15.43 -8.33 29.46
CA THR A 66 15.95 -9.68 29.38
C THR A 66 15.82 -10.41 30.71
N ASP A 67 15.29 -11.64 30.68
CA ASP A 67 15.17 -12.50 31.84
C ASP A 67 15.50 -13.94 31.47
N PHE A 68 16.71 -14.36 31.73
CA PHE A 68 17.21 -15.70 31.38
C PHE A 68 16.44 -16.84 32.06
N SER A 69 15.71 -16.60 33.16
CA SER A 69 14.86 -17.59 33.80
C SER A 69 13.65 -17.98 32.95
N ARG A 70 13.28 -17.11 32.00
CA ARG A 70 12.09 -17.25 31.12
C ARG A 70 12.45 -17.56 29.66
N LYS A 71 13.60 -18.16 29.45
CA LYS A 71 14.18 -18.46 28.14
C LYS A 71 13.33 -19.44 27.34
N ASN A 72 12.97 -19.06 26.09
CA ASN A 72 12.29 -19.93 25.14
C ASN A 72 10.98 -20.55 25.66
N LEU A 73 10.22 -19.82 26.47
CA LEU A 73 8.90 -20.29 26.90
C LEU A 73 7.95 -20.34 25.69
N PRO A 74 7.18 -21.41 25.55
CA PRO A 74 6.12 -21.48 24.53
C PRO A 74 5.01 -20.47 24.86
N PRO A 75 4.13 -20.17 23.90
CA PRO A 75 2.98 -19.30 24.11
C PRO A 75 2.15 -19.74 25.31
N CYS A 76 1.87 -18.79 26.23
CA CYS A 76 1.06 -19.00 27.42
C CYS A 76 0.29 -17.72 27.75
N LEU A 77 -0.62 -17.77 28.75
CA LEU A 77 -1.44 -16.60 29.12
C LEU A 77 -0.61 -15.36 29.53
N SER A 78 0.52 -15.58 30.20
CA SER A 78 1.41 -14.49 30.59
C SER A 78 2.27 -13.97 29.42
N TYR A 79 2.56 -14.80 28.45
CA TYR A 79 3.35 -14.50 27.24
C TYR A 79 2.63 -15.02 26.01
N PRO A 80 1.66 -14.27 25.43
CA PRO A 80 0.83 -14.78 24.34
C PRO A 80 1.60 -15.23 23.10
N PHE A 81 2.76 -14.61 22.82
CA PHE A 81 3.64 -14.99 21.72
C PHE A 81 4.88 -15.76 22.19
N GLY A 82 4.91 -16.18 23.46
CA GLY A 82 6.07 -16.82 24.09
C GLY A 82 7.22 -15.85 24.36
N THR A 83 8.37 -16.40 24.68
CA THR A 83 9.61 -15.65 24.91
C THR A 83 10.75 -16.13 24.02
N ASP A 84 11.71 -15.24 23.77
CA ASP A 84 12.89 -15.58 22.96
C ASP A 84 14.02 -16.21 23.78
N TRP A 85 15.19 -16.38 23.15
CA TRP A 85 16.40 -16.98 23.77
C TRP A 85 17.05 -16.11 24.86
N LEU A 86 16.66 -14.84 24.98
CA LEU A 86 17.05 -13.93 26.06
C LEU A 86 15.95 -13.80 27.12
N GLY A 87 14.82 -14.51 26.94
CA GLY A 87 13.66 -14.43 27.83
C GLY A 87 12.84 -13.14 27.66
N ARG A 88 13.01 -12.43 26.52
CA ARG A 88 12.24 -11.22 26.20
C ARG A 88 10.84 -11.58 25.72
N ASP A 89 9.85 -10.79 26.09
CA ASP A 89 8.46 -10.98 25.64
C ASP A 89 8.31 -10.73 24.12
N MET A 90 7.92 -11.78 23.40
CA MET A 90 7.77 -11.73 21.95
C MET A 90 6.58 -10.89 21.49
N PHE A 91 5.53 -10.76 22.30
CA PHE A 91 4.42 -9.86 21.98
C PHE A 91 4.86 -8.40 22.00
N ALA A 92 5.50 -7.98 23.11
CA ALA A 92 6.02 -6.61 23.26
C ALA A 92 7.06 -6.29 22.17
N ARG A 93 7.95 -7.24 21.85
CA ARG A 93 8.96 -7.10 20.79
C ARG A 93 8.30 -6.96 19.41
N THR A 94 7.29 -7.78 19.11
CA THR A 94 6.59 -7.76 17.82
C THR A 94 5.86 -6.43 17.61
N VAL A 95 5.08 -5.99 18.60
CA VAL A 95 4.34 -4.71 18.53
C VAL A 95 5.33 -3.53 18.39
N ARG A 96 6.43 -3.54 19.16
CA ARG A 96 7.48 -2.51 19.06
C ARG A 96 8.17 -2.55 17.70
N GLY A 97 8.53 -3.73 17.23
CA GLY A 97 9.19 -3.92 15.93
C GLY A 97 8.33 -3.44 14.76
N LEU A 98 7.05 -3.79 14.75
CA LEU A 98 6.10 -3.32 13.75
C LEU A 98 5.92 -1.80 13.80
N SER A 99 5.79 -1.21 14.98
CA SER A 99 5.69 0.24 15.13
C SER A 99 6.87 0.96 14.48
N ILE A 100 8.10 0.49 14.68
CA ILE A 100 9.30 1.04 14.06
C ILE A 100 9.26 0.86 12.53
N SER A 101 8.96 -0.34 12.05
CA SER A 101 8.88 -0.62 10.60
C SER A 101 7.78 0.19 9.91
N ILE A 102 6.62 0.40 10.57
CA ILE A 102 5.53 1.25 10.06
C ILE A 102 6.02 2.71 9.92
N ILE A 103 6.66 3.26 10.95
CA ILE A 103 7.15 4.66 10.93
C ILE A 103 8.17 4.84 9.80
N ILE A 104 9.13 3.92 9.68
CA ILE A 104 10.16 3.96 8.63
C ILE A 104 9.52 3.85 7.25
N GLY A 105 8.62 2.87 7.06
CA GLY A 105 7.92 2.65 5.79
C GLY A 105 7.08 3.86 5.38
N VAL A 106 6.32 4.45 6.31
CA VAL A 106 5.51 5.65 6.05
C VAL A 106 6.39 6.85 5.70
N CYS A 107 7.48 7.09 6.42
CA CYS A 107 8.41 8.18 6.11
C CYS A 107 9.03 8.00 4.71
N ALA A 108 9.56 6.81 4.41
CA ALA A 108 10.20 6.52 3.13
C ALA A 108 9.19 6.59 1.95
N ALA A 109 8.01 6.01 2.11
CA ALA A 109 6.96 6.05 1.09
C ALA A 109 6.42 7.46 0.85
N THR A 110 6.26 8.27 1.89
CA THR A 110 5.83 9.67 1.75
C THR A 110 6.85 10.48 0.94
N PHE A 111 8.13 10.35 1.26
CA PHE A 111 9.19 11.01 0.48
C PHE A 111 9.18 10.54 -0.98
N SER A 112 9.09 9.23 -1.20
CA SER A 112 9.00 8.61 -2.51
C SER A 112 7.79 9.11 -3.31
N ALA A 113 6.61 9.19 -2.68
CA ALA A 113 5.38 9.65 -3.33
C ALA A 113 5.45 11.13 -3.72
N VAL A 114 5.97 11.99 -2.86
CA VAL A 114 6.14 13.42 -3.17
C VAL A 114 7.09 13.59 -4.36
N MET A 115 8.22 12.88 -4.37
CA MET A 115 9.16 12.89 -5.49
C MET A 115 8.50 12.38 -6.78
N ALA A 116 7.73 11.29 -6.70
CA ALA A 116 6.98 10.73 -7.81
C ALA A 116 5.98 11.72 -8.40
N PHE A 117 5.25 12.42 -7.54
CA PHE A 117 4.24 13.40 -7.95
C PHE A 117 4.89 14.58 -8.68
N ILE A 118 5.95 15.15 -8.09
CA ILE A 118 6.68 16.28 -8.70
C ILE A 118 7.25 15.86 -10.06
N LEU A 119 7.97 14.74 -10.12
CA LEU A 119 8.62 14.28 -11.36
C LEU A 119 7.59 13.86 -12.42
N GLY A 120 6.49 13.22 -12.04
CA GLY A 120 5.40 12.85 -12.95
C GLY A 120 4.73 14.07 -13.58
N VAL A 121 4.43 15.11 -12.78
CA VAL A 121 3.86 16.36 -13.28
C VAL A 121 4.86 17.12 -14.15
N VAL A 122 6.11 17.27 -13.70
CA VAL A 122 7.18 17.97 -14.45
C VAL A 122 7.42 17.32 -15.80
N SER A 123 7.57 16.00 -15.85
CA SER A 123 7.79 15.25 -17.08
C SER A 123 6.71 15.55 -18.13
N ALA A 124 5.47 15.47 -17.73
CA ALA A 124 4.36 15.65 -18.66
C ALA A 124 4.08 17.12 -19.03
N THR A 125 4.52 18.12 -18.24
CA THR A 125 4.16 19.54 -18.47
C THR A 125 5.27 20.40 -19.01
N MET A 126 6.55 20.09 -18.74
CA MET A 126 7.69 20.94 -19.08
C MET A 126 8.36 20.65 -20.45
N GLY A 127 7.69 19.86 -21.29
CA GLY A 127 8.12 19.63 -22.67
C GLY A 127 8.88 18.32 -22.88
N LYS A 128 9.25 18.09 -24.18
CA LYS A 128 9.80 16.78 -24.61
C LYS A 128 11.12 16.42 -23.93
N THR A 129 11.98 17.38 -23.64
CA THR A 129 13.28 17.13 -23.01
C THR A 129 13.10 16.70 -21.56
N ALA A 130 12.26 17.40 -20.78
CA ALA A 130 11.96 17.00 -19.40
C ALA A 130 11.32 15.60 -19.34
N ASP A 131 10.41 15.33 -20.26
CA ASP A 131 9.78 14.02 -20.39
C ASP A 131 10.80 12.92 -20.70
N ALA A 132 11.69 13.15 -21.66
CA ALA A 132 12.72 12.17 -22.02
C ALA A 132 13.68 11.86 -20.86
N VAL A 133 14.11 12.89 -20.13
CA VAL A 133 15.02 12.74 -18.98
C VAL A 133 14.35 11.97 -17.84
N VAL A 134 13.14 12.38 -17.45
CA VAL A 134 12.43 11.69 -16.33
C VAL A 134 12.10 10.25 -16.71
N THR A 135 11.63 10.00 -17.94
CA THR A 135 11.35 8.65 -18.42
C THR A 135 12.60 7.79 -18.45
N TRP A 136 13.74 8.33 -18.89
CA TRP A 136 15.02 7.63 -18.86
C TRP A 136 15.42 7.20 -17.44
N PHE A 137 15.26 8.09 -16.44
CA PHE A 137 15.53 7.74 -15.04
C PHE A 137 14.55 6.67 -14.52
N ILE A 138 13.26 6.76 -14.88
CA ILE A 138 12.29 5.73 -14.53
C ILE A 138 12.71 4.39 -15.10
N ASP A 139 13.07 4.35 -16.37
CA ASP A 139 13.46 3.12 -17.06
C ASP A 139 14.77 2.55 -16.52
N LEU A 140 15.75 3.41 -16.19
CA LEU A 140 16.99 3.02 -15.55
C LEU A 140 16.75 2.32 -14.20
N VAL A 141 15.96 2.94 -13.32
CA VAL A 141 15.65 2.38 -11.99
C VAL A 141 14.83 1.10 -12.11
N MET A 142 13.87 1.04 -13.03
CA MET A 142 13.04 -0.15 -13.24
C MET A 142 13.74 -1.27 -14.01
N GLY A 143 14.81 -0.98 -14.72
CA GLY A 143 15.63 -1.95 -15.44
C GLY A 143 16.56 -2.77 -14.53
N ILE A 144 16.82 -2.29 -13.32
CA ILE A 144 17.62 -3.01 -12.32
C ILE A 144 16.70 -3.84 -11.43
N PRO A 145 17.06 -5.11 -11.09
CA PRO A 145 16.29 -5.88 -10.14
C PRO A 145 16.10 -5.12 -8.83
N HIS A 146 14.83 -4.86 -8.47
CA HIS A 146 14.46 -3.89 -7.43
C HIS A 146 15.18 -4.12 -6.10
N MET A 147 15.21 -5.38 -5.61
CA MET A 147 15.87 -5.72 -4.35
C MET A 147 17.38 -5.50 -4.39
N LEU A 148 18.02 -5.74 -5.54
CA LEU A 148 19.48 -5.51 -5.70
C LEU A 148 19.79 -4.02 -5.64
N LEU A 149 19.02 -3.19 -6.36
CA LEU A 149 19.20 -1.74 -6.34
C LEU A 149 18.98 -1.18 -4.93
N LEU A 150 17.97 -1.66 -4.24
CA LEU A 150 17.62 -1.22 -2.90
C LEU A 150 18.73 -1.57 -1.89
N ILE A 151 19.27 -2.80 -1.92
CA ILE A 151 20.41 -3.21 -1.10
C ILE A 151 21.64 -2.36 -1.43
N LEU A 152 21.93 -2.14 -2.71
CA LEU A 152 23.06 -1.34 -3.15
C LEU A 152 23.01 0.07 -2.58
N ILE A 153 21.86 0.76 -2.71
CA ILE A 153 21.67 2.11 -2.15
C ILE A 153 21.79 2.09 -0.64
N CYS A 154 21.15 1.11 0.03
CA CYS A 154 21.21 0.99 1.49
C CYS A 154 22.65 0.86 2.00
N VAL A 155 23.47 0.01 1.36
CA VAL A 155 24.88 -0.20 1.72
C VAL A 155 25.70 1.03 1.40
N ALA A 156 25.52 1.64 0.23
CA ALA A 156 26.23 2.85 -0.19
C ALA A 156 25.94 4.05 0.74
N CYS A 157 24.72 4.15 1.27
CA CYS A 157 24.33 5.21 2.22
C CYS A 157 24.67 4.90 3.68
N GLY A 158 25.42 3.82 3.96
CA GLY A 158 25.98 3.52 5.27
C GLY A 158 25.13 2.61 6.15
N ARG A 159 24.23 1.81 5.58
CA ARG A 159 23.30 0.91 6.29
C ARG A 159 22.46 1.60 7.38
N GLY A 160 21.68 0.85 8.16
CA GLY A 160 20.86 1.39 9.23
C GLY A 160 19.68 2.24 8.73
N LEU A 161 19.11 3.02 9.63
CA LEU A 161 17.88 3.80 9.40
C LEU A 161 17.98 4.72 8.16
N LYS A 162 19.06 5.46 8.01
CA LYS A 162 19.27 6.39 6.88
C LYS A 162 19.34 5.63 5.55
N GLY A 163 20.14 4.55 5.50
CA GLY A 163 20.29 3.73 4.31
C GLY A 163 18.98 3.11 3.85
N VAL A 164 18.18 2.60 4.79
CA VAL A 164 16.87 2.01 4.50
C VAL A 164 15.89 3.05 3.97
N ILE A 165 15.75 4.19 4.64
CA ILE A 165 14.84 5.27 4.19
C ILE A 165 15.23 5.75 2.80
N LEU A 166 16.51 6.01 2.55
CA LEU A 166 16.98 6.47 1.24
C LEU A 166 16.82 5.38 0.17
N GLY A 167 17.17 4.13 0.49
CA GLY A 167 16.98 3.00 -0.42
C GLY A 167 15.53 2.87 -0.89
N VAL A 168 14.59 2.82 0.04
CA VAL A 168 13.16 2.74 -0.27
C VAL A 168 12.68 3.99 -0.99
N ALA A 169 13.03 5.18 -0.50
CA ALA A 169 12.59 6.44 -1.10
C ALA A 169 13.04 6.63 -2.55
N LEU A 170 14.30 6.26 -2.87
CA LEU A 170 14.87 6.42 -4.20
C LEU A 170 14.49 5.32 -5.19
N THR A 171 13.87 4.23 -4.75
CA THR A 171 13.47 3.14 -5.64
C THR A 171 11.97 3.09 -5.92
N HIS A 172 11.11 3.46 -4.95
CA HIS A 172 9.66 3.29 -5.05
C HIS A 172 8.92 4.39 -5.82
N TRP A 173 9.56 5.53 -6.10
CA TRP A 173 8.92 6.67 -6.77
C TRP A 173 8.53 6.38 -8.23
N THR A 174 9.21 5.48 -8.90
CA THR A 174 9.15 5.29 -10.36
C THR A 174 7.77 4.84 -10.84
N SER A 175 7.14 3.88 -10.17
CA SER A 175 5.83 3.36 -10.53
C SER A 175 4.74 4.42 -10.39
N LEU A 176 4.75 5.17 -9.28
CA LEU A 176 3.78 6.25 -9.05
C LEU A 176 4.03 7.44 -9.99
N ALA A 177 5.31 7.78 -10.28
CA ALA A 177 5.64 8.82 -11.24
C ALA A 177 5.13 8.49 -12.64
N ARG A 178 5.28 7.23 -13.09
CA ARG A 178 4.75 6.75 -14.37
C ARG A 178 3.22 6.86 -14.42
N LEU A 179 2.54 6.50 -13.33
CA LEU A 179 1.09 6.64 -13.21
C LEU A 179 0.65 8.11 -13.31
N ILE A 180 1.22 8.99 -12.49
CA ILE A 180 0.91 10.44 -12.49
C ILE A 180 1.20 11.06 -13.86
N ARG A 181 2.32 10.68 -14.49
CA ARG A 181 2.65 11.13 -15.85
C ARG A 181 1.57 10.74 -16.85
N GLY A 182 1.09 9.49 -16.80
CA GLY A 182 0.02 8.98 -17.66
C GLY A 182 -1.27 9.80 -17.52
N GLU A 183 -1.69 10.06 -16.29
CA GLU A 183 -2.87 10.87 -15.96
C GLU A 183 -2.72 12.32 -16.47
N VAL A 184 -1.57 12.95 -16.27
CA VAL A 184 -1.30 14.31 -16.78
C VAL A 184 -1.37 14.35 -18.31
N LEU A 185 -0.85 13.34 -19.01
CA LEU A 185 -0.94 13.26 -20.47
C LEU A 185 -2.39 13.15 -20.95
N GLN A 186 -3.23 12.35 -20.27
CA GLN A 186 -4.67 12.27 -20.56
C GLN A 186 -5.39 13.60 -20.31
N LEU A 187 -5.09 14.26 -19.19
CA LEU A 187 -5.66 15.57 -18.86
C LEU A 187 -5.31 16.64 -19.92
N LYS A 188 -4.09 16.62 -20.49
CA LYS A 188 -3.68 17.56 -21.53
C LYS A 188 -4.53 17.47 -22.80
N GLU A 189 -5.11 16.31 -23.07
CA GLU A 189 -6.00 16.09 -24.22
C GLU A 189 -7.42 16.64 -24.01
N GLN A 190 -7.80 16.95 -22.78
CA GLN A 190 -9.13 17.47 -22.44
C GLN A 190 -9.37 18.85 -23.07
N ILE A 191 -10.59 19.08 -23.54
CA ILE A 191 -10.99 20.31 -24.26
C ILE A 191 -10.75 21.56 -23.41
N TYR A 192 -11.11 21.50 -22.10
CA TYR A 192 -10.94 22.65 -21.21
C TYR A 192 -9.47 23.04 -21.01
N ILE A 193 -8.56 22.07 -20.93
CA ILE A 193 -7.11 22.35 -20.85
C ILE A 193 -6.60 22.99 -22.14
N LYS A 194 -7.00 22.46 -23.30
CA LYS A 194 -6.65 23.03 -24.61
C LYS A 194 -7.17 24.46 -24.76
N THR A 195 -8.37 24.73 -24.25
CA THR A 195 -8.96 26.08 -24.27
C THR A 195 -8.16 27.05 -23.40
N VAL A 196 -7.84 26.67 -22.14
CA VAL A 196 -7.03 27.51 -21.23
C VAL A 196 -5.65 27.82 -21.85
N LYS A 197 -5.05 26.85 -22.55
CA LYS A 197 -3.80 27.03 -23.27
C LYS A 197 -3.91 28.00 -24.43
N LYS A 198 -5.00 27.94 -25.23
CA LYS A 198 -5.29 28.89 -26.30
C LYS A 198 -5.54 30.31 -25.78
N LEU A 199 -6.01 30.47 -24.54
CA LEU A 199 -6.14 31.76 -23.85
C LEU A 199 -4.81 32.32 -23.32
N GLY A 200 -3.66 31.72 -23.72
CA GLY A 200 -2.32 32.22 -23.42
C GLY A 200 -1.79 31.92 -22.02
N LYS A 201 -2.45 31.04 -21.25
CA LYS A 201 -1.94 30.65 -19.92
C LYS A 201 -0.70 29.77 -20.05
N SER A 202 0.29 29.98 -19.15
CA SER A 202 1.52 29.20 -19.12
C SER A 202 1.28 27.75 -18.72
N ASN A 203 2.20 26.84 -19.14
CA ASN A 203 2.11 25.43 -18.76
C ASN A 203 2.15 25.23 -17.23
N LEU A 204 2.94 26.03 -16.51
CA LEU A 204 3.02 25.98 -15.05
C LEU A 204 1.69 26.38 -14.41
N TYR A 205 1.04 27.46 -14.91
CA TYR A 205 -0.29 27.87 -14.43
C TYR A 205 -1.32 26.75 -14.63
N ILE A 206 -1.33 26.14 -15.81
CA ILE A 206 -2.24 25.04 -16.15
C ILE A 206 -1.99 23.83 -15.23
N ALA A 207 -0.72 23.47 -15.03
CA ALA A 207 -0.34 22.39 -14.15
C ALA A 207 -0.84 22.63 -12.72
N MET A 208 -0.50 23.77 -12.12
CA MET A 208 -0.81 24.04 -10.71
C MET A 208 -2.30 24.30 -10.45
N LYS A 209 -2.99 25.01 -11.38
CA LYS A 209 -4.38 25.44 -11.18
C LYS A 209 -5.41 24.39 -11.60
N HIS A 210 -5.09 23.57 -12.60
CA HIS A 210 -6.05 22.64 -13.21
C HIS A 210 -5.64 21.16 -13.07
N MET A 211 -4.36 20.81 -13.25
CA MET A 211 -3.95 19.40 -13.25
C MET A 211 -3.69 18.90 -11.83
N VAL A 212 -2.88 19.60 -11.03
CA VAL A 212 -2.53 19.20 -9.66
C VAL A 212 -3.76 18.94 -8.79
N PRO A 213 -4.79 19.82 -8.72
CA PRO A 213 -5.98 19.53 -7.93
C PRO A 213 -6.75 18.28 -8.39
N HIS A 214 -6.76 18.03 -9.71
CA HIS A 214 -7.41 16.83 -10.27
C HIS A 214 -6.67 15.53 -9.94
N LEU A 215 -5.33 15.61 -9.81
CA LEU A 215 -4.48 14.46 -9.52
C LEU A 215 -4.41 14.12 -8.02
N LEU A 216 -4.82 15.04 -7.13
CA LEU A 216 -4.71 14.82 -5.67
C LEU A 216 -5.40 13.54 -5.18
N PRO A 217 -6.62 13.18 -5.60
CA PRO A 217 -7.24 11.92 -5.19
C PRO A 217 -6.40 10.70 -5.57
N GLN A 218 -5.93 10.66 -6.81
CA GLN A 218 -5.07 9.57 -7.32
C GLN A 218 -3.72 9.52 -6.59
N PHE A 219 -3.12 10.68 -6.29
CA PHE A 219 -1.90 10.78 -5.51
C PHE A 219 -2.07 10.22 -4.10
N ILE A 220 -3.17 10.57 -3.40
CA ILE A 220 -3.44 10.08 -2.03
C ILE A 220 -3.60 8.56 -2.02
N VAL A 221 -4.34 8.01 -2.97
CA VAL A 221 -4.49 6.55 -3.13
C VAL A 221 -3.13 5.90 -3.40
N GLY A 222 -2.36 6.44 -4.34
CA GLY A 222 -1.03 5.95 -4.68
C GLY A 222 -0.07 5.99 -3.49
N LEU A 223 -0.09 7.08 -2.70
CA LEU A 223 0.69 7.21 -1.46
C LEU A 223 0.35 6.09 -0.46
N VAL A 224 -0.94 5.86 -0.19
CA VAL A 224 -1.37 4.83 0.77
C VAL A 224 -0.97 3.43 0.29
N LEU A 225 -1.08 3.15 -1.00
CA LEU A 225 -0.69 1.88 -1.59
C LEU A 225 0.84 1.66 -1.65
N LEU A 226 1.65 2.72 -1.51
CA LEU A 226 3.11 2.59 -1.37
C LEU A 226 3.51 2.10 0.03
N PHE A 227 2.75 2.37 1.09
CA PHE A 227 3.13 2.00 2.46
C PHE A 227 3.37 0.50 2.64
N PRO A 228 2.46 -0.42 2.23
CA PRO A 228 2.70 -1.85 2.40
C PRO A 228 3.95 -2.33 1.66
N HIS A 229 4.21 -1.81 0.46
CA HIS A 229 5.44 -2.14 -0.27
C HIS A 229 6.70 -1.66 0.45
N ALA A 230 6.68 -0.42 0.96
CA ALA A 230 7.81 0.15 1.70
C ALA A 230 8.12 -0.63 2.98
N ILE A 231 7.09 -1.04 3.74
CA ILE A 231 7.24 -1.83 4.97
C ILE A 231 7.79 -3.23 4.67
N LEU A 232 7.27 -3.89 3.62
CA LEU A 232 7.76 -5.21 3.22
C LEU A 232 9.22 -5.15 2.76
N HIS A 233 9.61 -4.14 1.99
CA HIS A 233 10.99 -3.99 1.52
C HIS A 233 11.94 -3.60 2.65
N GLU A 234 11.53 -2.69 3.55
CA GLU A 234 12.29 -2.39 4.78
C GLU A 234 12.53 -3.67 5.57
N SER A 235 11.47 -4.42 5.85
CA SER A 235 11.54 -5.66 6.62
C SER A 235 12.42 -6.72 5.94
N SER A 236 12.33 -6.85 4.61
CA SER A 236 13.13 -7.80 3.83
C SER A 236 14.61 -7.46 3.85
N ILE A 237 15.00 -6.18 3.68
CA ILE A 237 16.40 -5.77 3.73
C ILE A 237 16.96 -5.95 5.14
N THR A 238 16.16 -5.60 6.14
CA THR A 238 16.53 -5.77 7.54
C THR A 238 16.64 -7.23 7.92
N PHE A 239 15.75 -8.09 7.41
CA PHE A 239 15.83 -9.55 7.54
C PHE A 239 17.13 -10.12 6.94
N LEU A 240 17.54 -9.63 5.78
CA LEU A 240 18.77 -10.04 5.10
C LEU A 240 20.06 -9.48 5.75
N GLY A 241 19.94 -8.62 6.77
CA GLY A 241 21.08 -8.04 7.51
C GLY A 241 21.71 -6.81 6.86
N PHE A 242 21.07 -6.23 5.83
CA PHE A 242 21.54 -4.99 5.18
C PHE A 242 20.81 -3.73 5.68
N GLY A 243 19.77 -3.90 6.50
CA GLY A 243 18.94 -2.81 7.01
C GLY A 243 19.38 -2.29 8.39
N LEU A 244 18.44 -2.30 9.33
CA LEU A 244 18.63 -1.78 10.68
C LEU A 244 19.62 -2.61 11.51
N SER A 245 20.20 -1.98 12.55
CA SER A 245 21.09 -2.66 13.49
C SER A 245 20.30 -3.59 14.43
N ASN A 246 20.96 -4.64 14.92
CA ASN A 246 20.34 -5.62 15.84
C ASN A 246 19.93 -5.03 17.20
N GLU A 247 20.35 -3.81 17.51
CA GLU A 247 19.97 -3.11 18.72
C GLU A 247 18.54 -2.57 18.70
N GLN A 248 17.99 -2.38 17.49
CA GLN A 248 16.64 -1.87 17.31
C GLN A 248 15.68 -3.03 17.03
N PRO A 249 14.60 -3.21 17.81
CA PRO A 249 13.64 -4.28 17.59
C PRO A 249 12.73 -3.97 16.39
N ALA A 250 13.28 -4.04 15.15
CA ALA A 250 12.49 -3.98 13.94
C ALA A 250 11.97 -5.38 13.57
N ILE A 251 10.83 -5.44 12.85
CA ILE A 251 10.19 -6.73 12.56
C ILE A 251 11.07 -7.65 11.71
N GLY A 252 11.84 -7.10 10.78
CA GLY A 252 12.79 -7.87 9.96
C GLY A 252 13.90 -8.51 10.78
N ILE A 253 14.41 -7.84 11.83
CA ILE A 253 15.40 -8.40 12.75
C ILE A 253 14.79 -9.54 13.55
N ILE A 254 13.59 -9.34 14.10
CA ILE A 254 12.90 -10.36 14.90
C ILE A 254 12.72 -11.64 14.08
N LEU A 255 12.29 -11.51 12.83
CA LEU A 255 12.12 -12.65 11.91
C LEU A 255 13.45 -13.31 11.55
N SER A 256 14.51 -12.52 11.29
CA SER A 256 15.85 -13.02 10.99
C SER A 256 16.43 -13.82 12.16
N GLU A 257 16.28 -13.31 13.38
CA GLU A 257 16.68 -14.00 14.60
C GLU A 257 15.87 -15.28 14.81
N ALA A 258 14.55 -15.25 14.60
CA ALA A 258 13.66 -16.39 14.78
C ALA A 258 14.02 -17.57 13.87
N MET A 259 14.50 -17.32 12.65
CA MET A 259 14.90 -18.38 11.70
C MET A 259 15.99 -19.31 12.27
N LYS A 260 16.91 -18.78 13.09
CA LYS A 260 17.97 -19.55 13.72
C LYS A 260 17.44 -20.59 14.71
N TYR A 261 16.26 -20.35 15.27
CA TYR A 261 15.64 -21.21 16.28
C TYR A 261 14.50 -22.08 15.73
N LEU A 262 14.14 -21.90 14.46
CA LEU A 262 13.05 -22.66 13.82
C LEU A 262 13.37 -24.15 13.77
N VAL A 263 14.60 -24.51 13.43
CA VAL A 263 15.09 -25.91 13.41
C VAL A 263 15.09 -26.58 14.80
N THR A 264 15.04 -25.79 15.87
CA THR A 264 14.94 -26.31 17.25
C THR A 264 13.50 -26.39 17.74
N GLY A 265 12.51 -26.31 16.83
CA GLY A 265 11.09 -26.45 17.12
C GLY A 265 10.41 -25.22 17.73
N LYS A 266 11.08 -24.05 17.77
CA LYS A 266 10.54 -22.81 18.35
C LYS A 266 9.82 -21.98 17.28
N TRP A 267 8.83 -22.59 16.66
CA TRP A 267 8.07 -22.01 15.53
C TRP A 267 7.32 -20.72 15.87
N TRP A 268 6.93 -20.51 17.13
CA TRP A 268 6.18 -19.34 17.58
C TRP A 268 6.97 -18.04 17.40
N LEU A 269 8.31 -18.10 17.49
CA LEU A 269 9.19 -16.93 17.31
C LEU A 269 9.10 -16.32 15.92
N ALA A 270 8.79 -17.12 14.89
CA ALA A 270 8.62 -16.66 13.52
C ALA A 270 7.13 -16.46 13.16
N LEU A 271 6.26 -17.37 13.61
CA LEU A 271 4.86 -17.40 13.20
C LEU A 271 4.11 -16.13 13.63
N PHE A 272 4.16 -15.77 14.91
CA PHE A 272 3.39 -14.63 15.43
C PHE A 272 3.87 -13.28 14.87
N PRO A 273 5.18 -12.97 14.84
CA PRO A 273 5.65 -11.77 14.16
C PRO A 273 5.33 -11.74 12.67
N GLY A 274 5.40 -12.89 11.99
CA GLY A 274 5.04 -13.02 10.58
C GLY A 274 3.55 -12.75 10.32
N ILE A 275 2.65 -13.32 11.13
CA ILE A 275 1.20 -13.05 11.03
C ILE A 275 0.91 -11.57 11.27
N MET A 276 1.52 -10.97 12.29
CA MET A 276 1.33 -9.56 12.60
C MET A 276 1.83 -8.63 11.48
N LEU A 277 2.93 -8.99 10.82
CA LEU A 277 3.42 -8.28 9.63
C LEU A 277 2.41 -8.40 8.47
N ILE A 278 1.90 -9.60 8.19
CA ILE A 278 0.89 -9.84 7.15
C ILE A 278 -0.37 -9.02 7.45
N LEU A 279 -0.88 -9.04 8.68
CA LEU A 279 -2.05 -8.26 9.09
C LEU A 279 -1.82 -6.76 8.87
N THR A 280 -0.64 -6.25 9.23
CA THR A 280 -0.27 -4.85 8.99
C THR A 280 -0.33 -4.49 7.51
N VAL A 281 0.25 -5.32 6.65
CA VAL A 281 0.25 -5.15 5.19
C VAL A 281 -1.17 -5.19 4.64
N VAL A 282 -1.98 -6.17 5.05
CA VAL A 282 -3.40 -6.30 4.65
C VAL A 282 -4.21 -5.08 5.08
N CYS A 283 -4.00 -4.54 6.28
CA CYS A 283 -4.66 -3.32 6.73
C CYS A 283 -4.33 -2.12 5.84
N PHE A 284 -3.08 -1.92 5.45
CA PHE A 284 -2.70 -0.85 4.54
C PHE A 284 -3.30 -1.04 3.13
N PHE A 285 -3.29 -2.26 2.58
CA PHE A 285 -3.94 -2.54 1.30
C PHE A 285 -5.45 -2.29 1.37
N THR A 286 -6.11 -2.78 2.42
CA THR A 286 -7.53 -2.55 2.65
C THR A 286 -7.84 -1.05 2.73
N MET A 287 -6.98 -0.29 3.42
CA MET A 287 -7.13 1.16 3.53
C MET A 287 -6.98 1.84 2.15
N GLY A 288 -5.99 1.48 1.35
CA GLY A 288 -5.75 2.04 0.02
C GLY A 288 -6.90 1.75 -0.95
N GLU A 289 -7.36 0.50 -1.04
CA GLU A 289 -8.46 0.10 -1.93
C GLU A 289 -9.81 0.73 -1.51
N ASN A 290 -10.11 0.75 -0.22
CA ASN A 290 -11.35 1.38 0.25
C ASN A 290 -11.31 2.91 0.09
N LEU A 291 -10.14 3.54 0.26
CA LEU A 291 -9.97 4.96 -0.01
C LEU A 291 -10.16 5.28 -1.50
N ARG A 292 -9.63 4.43 -2.39
CA ARG A 292 -9.84 4.53 -3.83
C ARG A 292 -11.33 4.48 -4.18
N MET A 293 -12.08 3.52 -3.61
CA MET A 293 -13.52 3.43 -3.83
C MET A 293 -14.30 4.66 -3.33
N LEU A 294 -13.86 5.29 -2.23
CA LEU A 294 -14.52 6.51 -1.71
C LEU A 294 -14.21 7.75 -2.55
N LEU A 295 -13.04 7.81 -3.18
CA LEU A 295 -12.59 8.94 -3.99
C LEU A 295 -13.01 8.83 -5.47
N ASP A 296 -13.48 7.65 -5.90
CA ASP A 296 -13.98 7.43 -7.26
C ASP A 296 -15.40 8.02 -7.42
N PRO A 297 -15.60 9.04 -8.28
CA PRO A 297 -16.91 9.64 -8.51
C PRO A 297 -17.95 8.66 -9.09
N ALA A 298 -17.50 7.62 -9.81
CA ALA A 298 -18.40 6.62 -10.41
C ALA A 298 -19.05 5.71 -9.35
N SER A 299 -18.43 5.57 -8.17
CA SER A 299 -18.95 4.75 -7.07
C SER A 299 -20.12 5.38 -6.30
N VAL A 300 -20.48 6.63 -6.59
CA VAL A 300 -21.55 7.37 -5.88
C VAL A 300 -22.94 6.85 -6.28
N HIS A 301 -23.07 6.16 -7.42
CA HIS A 301 -24.35 5.71 -7.98
C HIS A 301 -24.60 4.19 -7.80
N GLU A 302 -23.75 3.46 -7.08
CA GLU A 302 -23.94 2.06 -6.67
C GLU A 302 -24.21 1.92 -5.14
#